data_908177dbf58d993b4d8c93d4306d195b
#
_entry.id   908177dbf58d993b4d8c93d4306d195b
#
_cell.length_a   1.000
_cell.length_b   1.000
_cell.length_c   1.000
_cell.angle_alpha   90.00
_cell.angle_beta   90.00
_cell.angle_gamma   90.00
#
_symmetry.space_group_name_H-M   'P 1'
#
loop_
_entity.id
_entity.type
_entity.pdbx_description
1 polymer ?
#
loop_
_entity_poly.entity_id
_entity_poly.type
_entity_poly.pdbx_seq_one_letter_code
_entity_poly.pdbx_strand_id
1 'polypeptide(L)'
;MGDFYLDVRPASERQESPERAAANMRWCPETAIYSFVTESYALIISRTDKADLWSPAVRTGESRKMVVALAGRVALEPHQWDLGKASSSEGGLACRAITEMYIRGGVSSLTTLSGNFSLIVIDDAADTCHLITDQAGLQMAYAGQSKTDSGALCSHPDVLASILNESQAFDFESLAEFIASGQ
;
A
#
# COMPACT_ATOMS: atom_id res chain seq x y z
N MET A 1 -12.02 -6.03 -1.92
CA MET A 1 -11.12 -5.08 -2.60
C MET A 1 -10.41 -4.29 -1.53
N GLY A 2 -9.22 -3.81 -1.76
CA GLY A 2 -8.46 -3.05 -0.77
C GLY A 2 -7.73 -1.90 -1.45
N ASP A 3 -7.51 -0.83 -0.70
CA ASP A 3 -6.85 0.38 -1.15
C ASP A 3 -5.74 0.75 -0.18
N PHE A 4 -4.83 1.62 -0.59
CA PHE A 4 -3.73 2.06 0.25
C PHE A 4 -3.45 3.55 0.12
N TYR A 5 -2.90 4.11 1.19
CA TYR A 5 -2.20 5.38 1.24
C TYR A 5 -0.89 5.17 1.99
N LEU A 6 0.21 5.56 1.38
CA LEU A 6 1.55 5.52 1.95
C LEU A 6 2.18 6.91 1.86
N ASP A 7 2.68 7.43 2.96
CA ASP A 7 3.27 8.74 3.08
C ASP A 7 4.63 8.64 3.75
N VAL A 8 5.69 8.97 3.02
CA VAL A 8 7.08 8.97 3.50
C VAL A 8 7.64 10.38 3.67
N ARG A 9 6.77 11.42 3.66
CA ARG A 9 7.17 12.78 4.00
C ARG A 9 7.58 12.88 5.48
N PRO A 10 8.34 13.90 5.87
CA PRO A 10 8.66 14.17 7.26
C PRO A 10 7.40 14.23 8.15
N ALA A 11 7.49 13.78 9.39
CA ALA A 11 6.35 13.75 10.31
C ALA A 11 5.67 15.13 10.47
N SER A 12 6.46 16.22 10.42
CA SER A 12 5.95 17.59 10.46
C SER A 12 5.05 17.99 9.30
N GLU A 13 5.22 17.34 8.12
CA GLU A 13 4.39 17.57 6.93
C GLU A 13 3.18 16.64 6.87
N ARG A 14 3.18 15.56 7.65
CA ARG A 14 2.12 14.54 7.63
C ARG A 14 0.97 14.80 8.63
N GLN A 15 1.15 15.67 9.61
CA GLN A 15 0.28 15.93 10.78
C GLN A 15 -1.11 15.26 10.79
N GLU A 16 -2.04 15.75 9.96
CA GLU A 16 -3.41 15.22 9.85
C GLU A 16 -3.61 14.26 8.66
N SER A 17 -2.56 14.02 7.86
CA SER A 17 -2.67 13.24 6.62
C SER A 17 -3.14 11.80 6.85
N PRO A 18 -2.65 11.06 7.86
CA PRO A 18 -3.10 9.69 8.10
C PRO A 18 -4.58 9.58 8.47
N GLU A 19 -5.07 10.48 9.32
CA GLU A 19 -6.47 10.52 9.76
C GLU A 19 -7.39 10.90 8.59
N ARG A 20 -6.98 11.88 7.78
CA ARG A 20 -7.72 12.28 6.58
C ARG A 20 -7.75 11.15 5.55
N ALA A 21 -6.62 10.45 5.33
CA ALA A 21 -6.56 9.29 4.46
C ALA A 21 -7.51 8.19 4.95
N ALA A 22 -7.46 7.85 6.23
CA ALA A 22 -8.32 6.83 6.84
C ALA A 22 -9.80 7.19 6.71
N ALA A 23 -10.15 8.46 6.89
CA ALA A 23 -11.53 8.93 6.73
C ALA A 23 -11.99 8.85 5.27
N ASN A 24 -11.18 9.33 4.33
CA ASN A 24 -11.50 9.36 2.90
C ASN A 24 -11.53 7.96 2.25
N MET A 25 -10.80 6.99 2.82
CA MET A 25 -10.76 5.60 2.33
C MET A 25 -11.80 4.69 2.99
N ARG A 26 -12.70 5.23 3.81
CA ARG A 26 -13.80 4.48 4.43
C ARG A 26 -15.03 4.53 3.52
N TRP A 27 -15.03 3.71 2.48
CA TRP A 27 -16.07 3.69 1.45
C TRP A 27 -17.44 3.20 1.92
N CYS A 28 -17.48 2.38 2.97
CA CYS A 28 -18.70 1.89 3.59
C CYS A 28 -18.47 1.60 5.09
N PRO A 29 -19.53 1.44 5.90
CA PRO A 29 -19.39 1.18 7.33
C PRO A 29 -18.60 -0.07 7.69
N GLU A 30 -18.60 -1.08 6.81
CA GLU A 30 -17.92 -2.35 7.00
C GLU A 30 -16.44 -2.30 6.58
N THR A 31 -15.95 -1.18 6.05
CA THR A 31 -14.55 -1.02 5.65
C THR A 31 -13.64 -1.11 6.88
N ALA A 32 -12.79 -2.11 6.91
CA ALA A 32 -11.71 -2.21 7.89
C ALA A 32 -10.58 -1.27 7.50
N ILE A 33 -10.07 -0.50 8.46
CA ILE A 33 -8.93 0.40 8.30
C ILE A 33 -7.79 -0.12 9.17
N TYR A 34 -6.62 -0.31 8.56
CA TYR A 34 -5.38 -0.64 9.25
C TYR A 34 -4.45 0.55 9.11
N SER A 35 -3.89 1.01 10.23
CA SER A 35 -3.05 2.20 10.32
C SER A 35 -1.71 1.87 10.96
N PHE A 36 -0.63 2.20 10.26
CA PHE A 36 0.75 2.04 10.71
C PHE A 36 1.44 3.40 10.57
N VAL A 37 1.56 4.10 11.69
CA VAL A 37 2.15 5.44 11.72
C VAL A 37 3.40 5.42 12.59
N THR A 38 4.51 5.89 12.03
CA THR A 38 5.81 6.01 12.70
C THR A 38 6.40 7.40 12.42
N GLU A 39 7.59 7.68 12.88
CA GLU A 39 8.32 8.90 12.51
C GLU A 39 8.73 8.92 11.04
N SER A 40 9.00 7.75 10.44
CA SER A 40 9.52 7.63 9.07
C SER A 40 8.41 7.53 8.03
N TYR A 41 7.26 6.94 8.36
CA TYR A 41 6.17 6.74 7.40
C TYR A 41 4.79 6.70 8.06
N ALA A 42 3.75 6.89 7.23
CA ALA A 42 2.38 6.53 7.55
C ALA A 42 1.82 5.64 6.44
N LEU A 43 1.33 4.46 6.80
CA LEU A 43 0.66 3.53 5.90
C LEU A 43 -0.76 3.28 6.38
N ILE A 44 -1.73 3.58 5.53
CA ILE A 44 -3.14 3.30 5.75
C ILE A 44 -3.60 2.29 4.70
N ILE A 45 -4.24 1.22 5.14
CA ILE A 45 -4.84 0.21 4.27
C ILE A 45 -6.33 0.15 4.58
N SER A 46 -7.15 0.25 3.55
CA SER A 46 -8.59 0.00 3.66
C SER A 46 -8.95 -1.35 3.03
N ARG A 47 -9.89 -2.05 3.62
CA ARG A 47 -10.40 -3.32 3.08
C ARG A 47 -11.90 -3.44 3.29
N THR A 48 -12.60 -3.85 2.25
CA THR A 48 -14.05 -4.10 2.27
C THR A 48 -14.40 -5.58 2.36
N ASP A 49 -13.42 -6.48 2.17
CA ASP A 49 -13.64 -7.91 2.32
C ASP A 49 -13.49 -8.32 3.79
N LYS A 50 -14.47 -9.06 4.28
CA LYS A 50 -14.50 -9.57 5.67
C LYS A 50 -13.49 -10.69 5.94
N ALA A 51 -12.78 -11.16 4.91
CA ALA A 51 -11.81 -12.23 5.06
C ALA A 51 -10.50 -11.65 5.63
N ASP A 52 -10.16 -12.07 6.82
CA ASP A 52 -8.90 -11.76 7.51
C ASP A 52 -7.65 -12.27 6.77
N LEU A 53 -7.88 -13.04 5.70
CA LEU A 53 -6.87 -13.66 4.87
C LEU A 53 -5.86 -12.66 4.27
N TRP A 54 -6.32 -11.47 3.95
CA TRP A 54 -5.57 -10.43 3.24
C TRP A 54 -5.22 -9.22 4.11
N SER A 55 -5.50 -9.26 5.41
CA SER A 55 -5.10 -8.18 6.31
C SER A 55 -3.58 -8.00 6.31
N PRO A 56 -3.09 -6.77 6.54
CA PRO A 56 -1.66 -6.54 6.64
C PRO A 56 -0.99 -7.45 7.65
N ALA A 57 0.23 -7.89 7.35
CA ALA A 57 1.04 -8.66 8.28
C ALA A 57 2.12 -7.77 8.91
N VAL A 58 2.33 -7.97 10.21
CA VAL A 58 3.39 -7.34 10.97
C VAL A 58 4.29 -8.42 11.54
N ARG A 59 5.57 -8.27 11.34
CA ARG A 59 6.59 -9.08 12.02
C ARG A 59 7.43 -8.18 12.90
N THR A 60 7.45 -8.47 14.18
CA THR A 60 8.28 -7.78 15.18
C THR A 60 9.32 -8.75 15.68
N GLY A 61 10.60 -8.40 15.53
CA GLY A 61 11.75 -9.10 16.11
C GLY A 61 12.55 -8.15 17.00
N GLU A 62 13.58 -8.65 17.67
CA GLU A 62 14.39 -7.86 18.61
C GLU A 62 15.01 -6.58 18.00
N SER A 63 15.33 -6.62 16.70
CA SER A 63 15.94 -5.50 15.96
C SER A 63 15.30 -5.23 14.61
N ARG A 64 14.18 -5.87 14.29
CA ARG A 64 13.54 -5.75 12.97
C ARG A 64 12.03 -5.68 13.11
N LYS A 65 11.46 -4.60 12.64
CA LYS A 65 10.03 -4.49 12.38
C LYS A 65 9.81 -4.50 10.87
N MET A 66 8.86 -5.28 10.42
CA MET A 66 8.47 -5.35 9.02
C MET A 66 6.95 -5.27 8.92
N VAL A 67 6.48 -4.49 7.96
CA VAL A 67 5.06 -4.41 7.60
C VAL A 67 4.90 -4.83 6.16
N VAL A 68 4.03 -5.80 5.91
CA VAL A 68 3.63 -6.23 4.57
C VAL A 68 2.14 -6.01 4.43
N ALA A 69 1.77 -5.20 3.46
CA ALA A 69 0.39 -4.83 3.19
C ALA A 69 0.05 -4.99 1.71
N LEU A 70 -1.18 -5.43 1.45
CA LEU A 70 -1.65 -5.76 0.12
C LEU A 70 -2.97 -5.04 -0.15
N ALA A 71 -3.00 -4.20 -1.18
CA ALA A 71 -4.21 -3.74 -1.83
C ALA A 71 -4.50 -4.65 -3.03
N GLY A 72 -5.71 -5.17 -3.13
CA GLY A 72 -6.05 -6.18 -4.15
C GLY A 72 -5.85 -7.62 -3.68
N ARG A 73 -5.50 -8.51 -4.60
CA ARG A 73 -5.31 -9.95 -4.35
C ARG A 73 -4.18 -10.53 -5.17
N VAL A 74 -3.39 -11.42 -4.57
CA VAL A 74 -2.36 -12.21 -5.25
C VAL A 74 -2.79 -13.67 -5.38
N ALA A 75 -2.36 -14.31 -6.44
CA ALA A 75 -2.44 -15.75 -6.58
C ALA A 75 -1.20 -16.38 -5.90
N LEU A 76 -1.42 -17.15 -4.86
CA LEU A 76 -0.39 -17.89 -4.16
C LEU A 76 -0.52 -19.38 -4.44
N GLU A 77 0.60 -20.04 -4.68
CA GLU A 77 0.66 -21.49 -4.85
C GLU A 77 0.53 -22.22 -3.50
N PRO A 78 0.16 -23.52 -3.48
CA PRO A 78 -0.02 -24.27 -2.25
C PRO A 78 1.16 -24.18 -1.28
N HIS A 79 2.39 -24.31 -1.78
CA HIS A 79 3.59 -24.24 -0.95
C HIS A 79 3.82 -22.83 -0.34
N GLN A 80 3.38 -21.77 -1.02
CA GLN A 80 3.45 -20.39 -0.50
C GLN A 80 2.45 -20.19 0.65
N TRP A 81 1.25 -20.76 0.54
CA TRP A 81 0.28 -20.75 1.65
C TRP A 81 0.84 -21.45 2.89
N ASP A 82 1.61 -22.54 2.72
CA ASP A 82 2.24 -23.22 3.84
C ASP A 82 3.30 -22.37 4.54
N LEU A 83 4.00 -21.48 3.80
CA LEU A 83 4.87 -20.48 4.42
C LEU A 83 4.09 -19.56 5.36
N GLY A 84 2.93 -19.08 4.93
CA GLY A 84 2.08 -18.21 5.76
C GLY A 84 1.57 -18.90 7.02
N LYS A 85 1.24 -20.19 6.95
CA LYS A 85 0.84 -20.99 8.11
C LYS A 85 1.97 -21.17 9.12
N ALA A 86 3.20 -21.34 8.64
CA ALA A 86 4.40 -21.51 9.46
C ALA A 86 4.99 -20.17 9.97
N SER A 87 4.52 -19.04 9.46
CA SER A 87 5.03 -17.72 9.81
C SER A 87 4.72 -17.32 11.25
N SER A 88 5.68 -16.71 11.92
CA SER A 88 5.49 -16.05 13.21
C SER A 88 4.95 -14.62 13.14
N SER A 89 4.72 -14.11 11.91
CA SER A 89 4.11 -12.78 11.71
C SER A 89 2.65 -12.78 12.13
N GLU A 90 2.17 -11.66 12.65
CA GLU A 90 0.75 -11.43 12.91
C GLU A 90 0.06 -10.88 11.65
N GLY A 91 -1.22 -11.16 11.48
CA GLY A 91 -2.03 -10.66 10.36
C GLY A 91 -2.52 -11.75 9.41
N GLY A 92 -2.98 -11.34 8.25
CA GLY A 92 -3.60 -12.21 7.26
C GLY A 92 -2.64 -13.23 6.64
N LEU A 93 -3.16 -14.41 6.38
CA LEU A 93 -2.35 -15.55 5.94
C LEU A 93 -1.57 -15.25 4.65
N ALA A 94 -2.16 -14.52 3.69
CA ALA A 94 -1.50 -14.16 2.45
C ALA A 94 -0.33 -13.19 2.68
N CYS A 95 -0.54 -12.13 3.47
CA CYS A 95 0.53 -11.18 3.79
C CYS A 95 1.63 -11.85 4.62
N ARG A 96 1.30 -12.80 5.50
CA ARG A 96 2.27 -13.62 6.24
C ARG A 96 3.11 -14.48 5.29
N ALA A 97 2.49 -15.10 4.28
CA ALA A 97 3.20 -15.88 3.26
C ALA A 97 4.19 -14.99 2.49
N ILE A 98 3.75 -13.81 2.06
CA ILE A 98 4.57 -12.84 1.36
C ILE A 98 5.73 -12.35 2.25
N THR A 99 5.49 -12.13 3.53
CA THR A 99 6.54 -11.81 4.51
C THR A 99 7.65 -12.86 4.53
N GLU A 100 7.28 -14.14 4.59
CA GLU A 100 8.25 -15.23 4.58
C GLU A 100 8.99 -15.36 3.23
N MET A 101 8.31 -15.10 2.11
CA MET A 101 8.95 -15.05 0.80
C MET A 101 9.99 -13.94 0.73
N TYR A 102 9.65 -12.74 1.19
CA TYR A 102 10.57 -11.60 1.24
C TYR A 102 11.79 -11.88 2.13
N ILE A 103 11.58 -12.47 3.32
CA ILE A 103 12.68 -12.80 4.23
C ILE A 103 13.67 -13.78 3.60
N ARG A 104 13.18 -14.73 2.80
CA ARG A 104 14.02 -15.77 2.17
C ARG A 104 14.72 -15.33 0.90
N GLY A 105 14.06 -14.51 0.09
CA GLY A 105 14.55 -14.18 -1.26
C GLY A 105 14.56 -12.68 -1.61
N GLY A 106 14.27 -11.82 -0.63
CA GLY A 106 14.18 -10.37 -0.85
C GLY A 106 13.09 -10.00 -1.86
N VAL A 107 13.20 -8.81 -2.44
CA VAL A 107 12.26 -8.31 -3.45
C VAL A 107 12.16 -9.24 -4.66
N SER A 108 13.27 -9.89 -5.06
CA SER A 108 13.30 -10.77 -6.21
C SER A 108 12.31 -11.94 -6.11
N SER A 109 12.02 -12.42 -4.89
CA SER A 109 11.04 -13.48 -4.67
C SER A 109 9.59 -13.02 -4.89
N LEU A 110 9.35 -11.72 -4.90
CA LEU A 110 8.02 -11.12 -5.03
C LEU A 110 7.69 -10.71 -6.47
N THR A 111 8.70 -10.60 -7.35
CA THR A 111 8.50 -10.19 -8.75
C THR A 111 7.77 -11.24 -9.60
N THR A 112 7.70 -12.47 -9.10
CA THR A 112 6.98 -13.59 -9.76
C THR A 112 5.52 -13.71 -9.33
N LEU A 113 5.07 -12.89 -8.38
CA LEU A 113 3.68 -12.88 -7.95
C LEU A 113 2.77 -12.46 -9.10
N SER A 114 1.65 -13.16 -9.23
CA SER A 114 0.59 -12.82 -10.18
C SER A 114 -0.70 -12.47 -9.45
N GLY A 115 -1.57 -11.71 -10.12
CA GLY A 115 -2.83 -11.27 -9.54
C GLY A 115 -3.19 -9.86 -9.97
N ASN A 116 -4.02 -9.21 -9.18
CA ASN A 116 -4.40 -7.82 -9.31
C ASN A 116 -4.10 -7.15 -7.96
N PHE A 117 -2.94 -6.51 -7.85
CA PHE A 117 -2.47 -6.02 -6.56
C PHE A 117 -1.49 -4.85 -6.64
N SER A 118 -1.47 -4.08 -5.55
CA SER A 118 -0.33 -3.27 -5.12
C SER A 118 0.13 -3.79 -3.76
N LEU A 119 1.39 -4.20 -3.69
CA LEU A 119 2.03 -4.77 -2.51
C LEU A 119 3.03 -3.78 -1.94
N ILE A 120 2.92 -3.50 -0.66
CA ILE A 120 3.81 -2.62 0.09
C ILE A 120 4.58 -3.47 1.09
N VAL A 121 5.91 -3.37 1.04
CA VAL A 121 6.82 -3.99 2.01
C VAL A 121 7.66 -2.90 2.64
N ILE A 122 7.52 -2.71 3.95
CA ILE A 122 8.34 -1.78 4.73
C ILE A 122 9.22 -2.63 5.63
N ASP A 123 10.52 -2.45 5.52
CA ASP A 123 11.54 -3.16 6.31
C ASP A 123 12.37 -2.13 7.06
N ASP A 124 12.03 -1.89 8.33
CA ASP A 124 12.68 -0.88 9.18
C ASP A 124 14.18 -1.19 9.40
N ALA A 125 14.57 -2.47 9.40
CA ALA A 125 15.97 -2.85 9.59
C ALA A 125 16.84 -2.58 8.35
N ALA A 126 16.25 -2.64 7.17
CA ALA A 126 16.93 -2.33 5.91
C ALA A 126 16.73 -0.87 5.49
N ASP A 127 15.95 -0.10 6.25
CA ASP A 127 15.51 1.27 5.91
C ASP A 127 14.96 1.36 4.48
N THR A 128 14.11 0.40 4.12
CA THR A 128 13.55 0.29 2.76
C THR A 128 12.03 0.20 2.76
N CYS A 129 11.45 0.83 1.75
CA CYS A 129 10.04 0.72 1.42
C CYS A 129 9.91 0.34 -0.06
N HIS A 130 9.27 -0.78 -0.32
CA HIS A 130 9.03 -1.28 -1.67
C HIS A 130 7.54 -1.20 -2.00
N LEU A 131 7.21 -0.60 -3.14
CA LEU A 131 5.91 -0.73 -3.78
C LEU A 131 6.08 -1.62 -5.01
N ILE A 132 5.34 -2.73 -5.06
CA ILE A 132 5.34 -3.69 -6.15
C ILE A 132 3.90 -3.78 -6.67
N THR A 133 3.72 -3.49 -7.95
CA THR A 133 2.41 -3.59 -8.62
C THR A 133 2.33 -4.85 -9.47
N ASP A 134 1.12 -5.27 -9.79
CA ASP A 134 0.92 -6.35 -10.74
C ASP A 134 1.40 -5.97 -12.16
N GLN A 135 1.76 -6.98 -12.95
CA GLN A 135 2.33 -6.78 -14.29
C GLN A 135 1.38 -6.09 -15.28
N ALA A 136 0.07 -6.20 -15.07
CA ALA A 136 -0.93 -5.60 -15.94
C ALA A 136 -1.31 -4.17 -15.49
N GLY A 137 -0.82 -3.71 -14.32
CA GLY A 137 -1.15 -2.40 -13.77
C GLY A 137 -2.62 -2.22 -13.41
N LEU A 138 -3.31 -3.32 -13.10
CA LEU A 138 -4.76 -3.29 -12.81
C LEU A 138 -5.07 -2.63 -11.46
N GLN A 139 -4.15 -2.72 -10.51
CA GLN A 139 -4.23 -1.97 -9.26
C GLN A 139 -3.31 -0.75 -9.37
N MET A 140 -3.90 0.40 -9.63
CA MET A 140 -3.16 1.64 -9.87
C MET A 140 -2.54 2.18 -8.58
N ALA A 141 -1.39 2.85 -8.72
CA ALA A 141 -0.74 3.62 -7.69
C ALA A 141 -0.39 5.00 -8.24
N TYR A 142 -0.86 6.03 -7.57
CA TYR A 142 -0.61 7.42 -7.92
C TYR A 142 0.43 7.99 -6.95
N ALA A 143 1.34 8.79 -7.47
CA ALA A 143 2.39 9.45 -6.69
C ALA A 143 2.16 10.96 -6.65
N GLY A 144 2.30 11.54 -5.48
CA GLY A 144 2.36 12.99 -5.30
C GLY A 144 3.66 13.35 -4.61
N GLN A 145 4.38 14.33 -5.14
CA GLN A 145 5.63 14.81 -4.56
C GLN A 145 5.39 16.04 -3.70
N SER A 146 6.08 16.11 -2.57
CA SER A 146 6.24 17.33 -1.80
C SER A 146 7.39 18.16 -2.35
N LYS A 147 7.48 19.42 -1.91
CA LYS A 147 8.61 20.32 -2.24
C LYS A 147 9.96 19.84 -1.70
N THR A 148 9.97 18.83 -0.85
CA THR A 148 11.14 18.28 -0.15
C THR A 148 11.65 16.95 -0.73
N ASP A 149 11.37 16.63 -2.00
CA ASP A 149 11.71 15.35 -2.67
C ASP A 149 11.14 14.09 -2.00
N SER A 150 10.39 14.24 -0.94
CA SER A 150 9.62 13.18 -0.29
C SER A 150 8.19 13.19 -0.81
N GLY A 151 7.51 12.04 -0.80
CA GLY A 151 6.22 11.92 -1.44
C GLY A 151 5.21 11.08 -0.70
N ALA A 152 4.03 11.05 -1.26
CA ALA A 152 2.97 10.14 -0.86
C ALA A 152 2.49 9.34 -2.07
N LEU A 153 2.01 8.13 -1.81
CA LEU A 153 1.46 7.20 -2.79
C LEU A 153 0.06 6.80 -2.35
N CYS A 154 -0.86 6.68 -3.29
CA CYS A 154 -2.22 6.27 -2.99
C CYS A 154 -2.83 5.50 -4.18
N SER A 155 -3.72 4.57 -3.90
CA SER A 155 -4.53 3.91 -4.94
C SER A 155 -5.61 4.83 -5.54
N HIS A 156 -5.87 6.00 -4.94
CA HIS A 156 -6.88 6.96 -5.37
C HIS A 156 -6.28 8.36 -5.54
N PRO A 157 -6.34 8.95 -6.76
CA PRO A 157 -5.74 10.26 -7.03
C PRO A 157 -6.46 11.40 -6.30
N ASP A 158 -7.78 11.31 -6.14
CA ASP A 158 -8.60 12.30 -5.42
C ASP A 158 -8.28 12.35 -3.93
N VAL A 159 -8.08 11.19 -3.30
CA VAL A 159 -7.64 11.09 -1.90
C VAL A 159 -6.26 11.74 -1.75
N LEU A 160 -5.32 11.40 -2.65
CA LEU A 160 -3.97 11.93 -2.65
C LEU A 160 -3.96 13.46 -2.81
N ALA A 161 -4.67 13.99 -3.81
CA ALA A 161 -4.79 15.41 -4.06
C ALA A 161 -5.39 16.17 -2.86
N SER A 162 -6.42 15.61 -2.22
CA SER A 162 -7.06 16.21 -1.05
C SER A 162 -6.10 16.31 0.14
N ILE A 163 -5.20 15.33 0.31
CA ILE A 163 -4.25 15.27 1.42
C ILE A 163 -3.07 16.22 1.19
N LEU A 164 -2.56 16.27 -0.03
CA LEU A 164 -1.44 17.14 -0.39
C LEU A 164 -1.83 18.62 -0.49
N ASN A 165 -3.13 18.95 -0.34
CA ASN A 165 -3.67 20.29 -0.53
C ASN A 165 -3.28 20.89 -1.91
N GLU A 166 -3.08 20.04 -2.89
CA GLU A 166 -2.86 20.49 -4.24
C GLU A 166 -4.15 21.09 -4.79
N SER A 167 -4.04 22.25 -5.44
CA SER A 167 -5.18 22.87 -6.08
C SER A 167 -5.73 21.86 -7.10
N GLN A 168 -7.01 21.54 -7.00
CA GLN A 168 -7.73 20.76 -8.01
C GLN A 168 -7.92 21.60 -9.29
N ALA A 169 -6.83 22.16 -9.81
CA ALA A 169 -6.85 22.82 -11.10
C ALA A 169 -6.90 21.71 -12.15
N PHE A 170 -8.00 21.68 -12.89
CA PHE A 170 -8.07 20.83 -14.07
C PHE A 170 -6.96 21.21 -15.04
N ASP A 171 -6.18 20.24 -15.43
CA ASP A 171 -5.34 20.37 -16.61
C ASP A 171 -6.24 20.35 -17.86
N PHE A 172 -6.60 21.56 -18.30
CA PHE A 172 -7.51 21.71 -19.43
C PHE A 172 -6.89 21.23 -20.75
N GLU A 173 -5.56 21.20 -20.86
CA GLU A 173 -4.88 20.68 -22.05
C GLU A 173 -5.04 19.16 -22.11
N SER A 174 -4.70 18.43 -21.05
CA SER A 174 -4.92 16.97 -20.98
C SER A 174 -6.39 16.60 -21.09
N LEU A 175 -7.32 17.40 -20.53
CA LEU A 175 -8.75 17.17 -20.68
C LEU A 175 -9.20 17.35 -22.14
N ALA A 176 -8.71 18.37 -22.82
CA ALA A 176 -9.03 18.62 -24.23
C ALA A 176 -8.46 17.52 -25.13
N GLU A 177 -7.24 17.04 -24.87
CA GLU A 177 -6.65 15.92 -25.58
C GLU A 177 -7.44 14.61 -25.35
N PHE A 178 -7.84 14.34 -24.11
CA PHE A 178 -8.68 13.18 -23.79
C PHE A 178 -10.03 13.22 -24.55
N ILE A 179 -10.71 14.39 -24.56
CA ILE A 179 -11.97 14.55 -25.29
C ILE A 179 -11.77 14.42 -26.80
N ALA A 180 -10.67 14.97 -27.34
CA ALA A 180 -10.38 14.95 -28.77
C ALA A 180 -9.94 13.58 -29.26
N SER A 181 -9.20 12.82 -28.46
CA SER A 181 -8.67 11.50 -28.83
C SER A 181 -9.64 10.35 -28.57
N GLY A 182 -10.58 10.53 -27.65
CA GLY A 182 -11.51 9.50 -27.23
C GLY A 182 -10.83 8.33 -26.48
N GLN A 183 -9.61 8.54 -25.96
CA GLN A 183 -8.81 7.54 -25.22
C GLN A 183 -8.67 7.93 -23.77
#